data_a4a4b6751d2f0097587d25ad4dcf7f25
#
_entry.id   a4a4b6751d2f0097587d25ad4dcf7f25
#
_cell.length_a   1.000
_cell.length_b   1.000
_cell.length_c   1.000
_cell.angle_alpha   90.00
_cell.angle_beta   90.00
_cell.angle_gamma   90.00
#
_symmetry.space_group_name_H-M   'P 1'
#
loop_
_entity.id
_entity.type
_entity.pdbx_description
1 polymer ?
#
loop_
_entity_poly.entity_id
_entity_poly.type
_entity_poly.pdbx_seq_one_letter_code
_entity_poly.pdbx_strand_id
1 'polypeptide(L)'
;MVIGAMLRSGVETLSILTSDRHAARAEAMVEESRALRGGRPDPEILLAPDAILDVTVGFNIHRGFLAVGRRPVQRSVQEVLPAARTDALLLLVEEINNIDNIGQLFRNAAAFGCAAVILSPGCHDPLYRKSLRVSCGCALQVPFARSDDWQGDLARIRDDAGFLLVGATGGGEHRLQDVAAQVHGLRPRRMAVVVGAEFAGLRAETLVACSFRAKIPMAPGVDSLNVGVAAGVFLSRLAET
;
A
#
# COMPACT_ATOMS: atom_id res chain seq x y z
N MET A 1 -3.21 3.14 -16.75
CA MET A 1 -3.55 3.19 -15.32
C MET A 1 -2.27 3.27 -14.45
N VAL A 2 -1.40 2.24 -14.43
CA VAL A 2 -0.15 2.27 -13.61
C VAL A 2 0.82 3.38 -14.04
N ILE A 3 1.07 3.54 -15.35
CA ILE A 3 1.96 4.61 -15.87
C ILE A 3 1.41 5.99 -15.54
N GLY A 4 0.11 6.22 -15.69
CA GLY A 4 -0.50 7.48 -15.26
C GLY A 4 -0.37 7.72 -13.76
N ALA A 5 -0.45 6.67 -12.92
CA ALA A 5 -0.18 6.78 -11.49
C ALA A 5 1.30 7.14 -11.23
N MET A 6 2.23 6.53 -11.96
CA MET A 6 3.66 6.81 -11.87
C MET A 6 3.98 8.25 -12.25
N LEU A 7 3.45 8.74 -13.36
CA LEU A 7 3.63 10.13 -13.80
C LEU A 7 3.09 11.16 -12.79
N ARG A 8 2.03 10.83 -12.06
CA ARG A 8 1.43 11.70 -11.02
C ARG A 8 2.03 11.48 -9.63
N SER A 9 2.86 10.46 -9.44
CA SER A 9 3.54 10.19 -8.17
C SER A 9 4.79 11.03 -7.99
N GLY A 10 5.44 10.90 -6.82
CA GLY A 10 6.76 11.47 -6.57
C GLY A 10 7.91 10.79 -7.31
N VAL A 11 7.65 9.73 -8.08
CA VAL A 11 8.67 8.95 -8.78
C VAL A 11 9.11 9.64 -10.07
N GLU A 12 10.41 9.77 -10.28
CA GLU A 12 10.97 10.25 -11.55
C GLU A 12 10.77 9.18 -12.63
N THR A 13 9.92 9.46 -13.61
CA THR A 13 9.73 8.61 -14.77
C THR A 13 10.82 8.95 -15.80
N LEU A 14 11.66 7.98 -16.17
CA LEU A 14 12.80 8.18 -17.07
C LEU A 14 12.39 8.04 -18.53
N SER A 15 11.65 6.97 -18.85
CA SER A 15 11.21 6.71 -20.21
C SER A 15 9.86 5.97 -20.26
N ILE A 16 9.19 6.14 -21.40
CA ILE A 16 7.98 5.40 -21.77
C ILE A 16 8.23 4.78 -23.14
N LEU A 17 8.24 3.45 -23.22
CA LEU A 17 8.34 2.71 -24.46
C LEU A 17 6.93 2.31 -24.93
N THR A 18 6.62 2.61 -26.18
CA THR A 18 5.34 2.32 -26.81
C THR A 18 5.46 2.12 -28.32
N SER A 19 4.38 1.81 -29.02
CA SER A 19 4.35 1.76 -30.48
C SER A 19 3.75 3.03 -31.08
N ASP A 20 4.04 3.26 -32.39
CA ASP A 20 3.56 4.45 -33.13
C ASP A 20 2.06 4.69 -32.96
N ARG A 21 1.24 3.62 -32.98
CA ARG A 21 -0.23 3.71 -32.78
C ARG A 21 -0.64 4.28 -31.44
N HIS A 22 0.26 4.28 -30.45
CA HIS A 22 0.01 4.76 -29.09
C HIS A 22 0.84 6.01 -28.72
N ALA A 23 1.67 6.52 -29.62
CA ALA A 23 2.54 7.66 -29.40
C ALA A 23 1.79 8.90 -28.89
N ALA A 24 0.75 9.32 -29.61
CA ALA A 24 -0.08 10.48 -29.24
C ALA A 24 -0.71 10.32 -27.84
N ARG A 25 -1.06 9.09 -27.43
CA ARG A 25 -1.58 8.84 -26.10
C ARG A 25 -0.50 8.92 -25.02
N ALA A 26 0.74 8.50 -25.33
CA ALA A 26 1.89 8.68 -24.43
C ALA A 26 2.16 10.16 -24.19
N GLU A 27 2.23 10.95 -25.25
CA GLU A 27 2.42 12.41 -25.20
C GLU A 27 1.33 13.09 -24.36
N ALA A 28 0.05 12.75 -24.61
CA ALA A 28 -1.07 13.27 -23.83
C ALA A 28 -0.95 12.96 -22.33
N MET A 29 -0.58 11.72 -21.94
CA MET A 29 -0.38 11.35 -20.55
C MET A 29 0.75 12.13 -19.90
N VAL A 30 1.85 12.39 -20.61
CA VAL A 30 2.98 13.19 -20.13
C VAL A 30 2.54 14.63 -19.91
N GLU A 31 1.86 15.23 -20.87
CA GLU A 31 1.34 16.60 -20.80
C GLU A 31 0.36 16.79 -19.65
N GLU A 32 -0.67 15.94 -19.53
CA GLU A 32 -1.66 15.96 -18.45
C GLU A 32 -1.02 15.87 -17.05
N SER A 33 0.12 15.19 -16.93
CA SER A 33 0.82 15.04 -15.65
C SER A 33 1.82 16.15 -15.35
N ARG A 34 2.14 17.03 -16.29
CA ARG A 34 3.24 18.01 -16.18
C ARG A 34 3.12 18.90 -14.95
N ALA A 35 1.93 19.45 -14.69
CA ALA A 35 1.68 20.29 -13.51
C ALA A 35 1.90 19.56 -12.18
N LEU A 36 1.70 18.23 -12.14
CA LEU A 36 1.81 17.41 -10.94
C LEU A 36 3.24 16.89 -10.69
N ARG A 37 4.14 17.03 -11.66
CA ARG A 37 5.51 16.52 -11.56
C ARG A 37 6.49 17.44 -10.83
N GLY A 38 6.05 18.63 -10.40
CA GLY A 38 6.88 19.54 -9.59
C GLY A 38 8.16 19.99 -10.27
N GLY A 39 8.12 20.27 -11.60
CA GLY A 39 9.29 20.73 -12.37
C GLY A 39 10.27 19.63 -12.79
N ARG A 40 9.97 18.36 -12.52
CA ARG A 40 10.79 17.24 -13.04
C ARG A 40 10.71 17.16 -14.57
N PRO A 41 11.79 16.72 -15.24
CA PRO A 41 11.82 16.62 -16.70
C PRO A 41 10.76 15.66 -17.23
N ASP A 42 10.36 15.90 -18.47
CA ASP A 42 9.49 14.97 -19.21
C ASP A 42 10.23 13.65 -19.43
N PRO A 43 9.56 12.49 -19.29
CA PRO A 43 10.15 11.22 -19.65
C PRO A 43 10.40 11.15 -21.16
N GLU A 44 11.47 10.46 -21.56
CA GLU A 44 11.72 10.16 -22.96
C GLU A 44 10.64 9.19 -23.49
N ILE A 45 10.03 9.52 -24.64
CA ILE A 45 9.10 8.61 -25.32
C ILE A 45 9.87 7.86 -26.41
N LEU A 46 10.01 6.56 -26.21
CA LEU A 46 10.69 5.64 -27.12
C LEU A 46 9.63 4.89 -27.96
N LEU A 47 9.80 4.89 -29.27
CA LEU A 47 8.91 4.20 -30.20
C LEU A 47 9.55 2.92 -30.71
N ALA A 48 8.82 1.82 -30.70
CA ALA A 48 9.26 0.55 -31.27
C ALA A 48 8.06 -0.19 -31.89
N PRO A 49 8.32 -1.02 -32.93
CA PRO A 49 7.30 -1.93 -33.47
C PRO A 49 6.73 -2.87 -32.39
N ASP A 50 5.47 -3.24 -32.50
CA ASP A 50 4.79 -4.13 -31.54
C ASP A 50 5.56 -5.45 -31.31
N ALA A 51 6.15 -6.02 -32.37
CA ALA A 51 6.96 -7.24 -32.27
C ALA A 51 8.17 -7.09 -31.34
N ILE A 52 8.80 -5.90 -31.32
CA ILE A 52 9.92 -5.60 -30.42
C ILE A 52 9.42 -5.42 -28.99
N LEU A 53 8.26 -4.78 -28.81
CA LEU A 53 7.65 -4.61 -27.49
C LEU A 53 7.35 -5.98 -26.84
N ASP A 54 6.77 -6.91 -27.59
CA ASP A 54 6.42 -8.25 -27.08
C ASP A 54 7.66 -9.06 -26.69
N VAL A 55 8.73 -8.98 -27.48
CA VAL A 55 10.01 -9.66 -27.17
C VAL A 55 10.69 -9.04 -25.94
N THR A 56 10.65 -7.72 -25.80
CA THR A 56 11.29 -6.99 -24.68
C THR A 56 10.73 -7.40 -23.32
N VAL A 57 9.45 -7.72 -23.24
CA VAL A 57 8.80 -8.10 -21.98
C VAL A 57 8.60 -9.59 -21.79
N GLY A 58 8.76 -10.39 -22.84
CA GLY A 58 8.55 -11.84 -22.83
C GLY A 58 7.08 -12.25 -22.74
N PHE A 59 6.14 -11.34 -23.02
CA PHE A 59 4.69 -11.62 -23.10
C PHE A 59 3.98 -10.50 -23.88
N ASN A 60 2.77 -10.80 -24.40
CA ASN A 60 1.97 -9.82 -25.11
C ASN A 60 1.59 -8.63 -24.22
N ILE A 61 1.96 -7.42 -24.65
CA ILE A 61 1.61 -6.18 -23.95
C ILE A 61 0.20 -5.77 -24.34
N HIS A 62 -0.82 -6.26 -23.64
CA HIS A 62 -2.22 -5.95 -23.95
C HIS A 62 -2.59 -4.47 -23.99
N ARG A 63 -1.75 -3.56 -23.46
CA ARG A 63 -2.01 -2.10 -23.39
C ARG A 63 -0.97 -1.24 -24.07
N GLY A 64 0.06 -1.83 -24.67
CA GLY A 64 1.02 -1.15 -25.54
C GLY A 64 1.98 -0.16 -24.87
N PHE A 65 2.15 -0.18 -23.55
CA PHE A 65 3.03 0.75 -22.84
C PHE A 65 3.90 0.06 -21.80
N LEU A 66 5.18 0.45 -21.77
CA LEU A 66 6.12 0.17 -20.68
C LEU A 66 6.68 1.50 -20.19
N ALA A 67 7.03 1.58 -18.91
CA ALA A 67 7.71 2.74 -18.36
C ALA A 67 8.80 2.32 -17.39
N VAL A 68 9.88 3.07 -17.36
CA VAL A 68 10.98 2.94 -16.41
C VAL A 68 10.99 4.19 -15.55
N GLY A 69 11.12 4.02 -14.24
CA GLY A 69 11.26 5.10 -13.27
C GLY A 69 12.42 4.84 -12.34
N ARG A 70 12.95 5.91 -11.79
CA ARG A 70 13.98 5.84 -10.76
C ARG A 70 13.33 5.34 -9.46
N ARG A 71 13.88 4.28 -8.91
CA ARG A 71 13.40 3.78 -7.62
C ARG A 71 13.58 4.87 -6.55
N PRO A 72 12.53 5.25 -5.79
CA PRO A 72 12.66 6.23 -4.73
C PRO A 72 13.59 5.72 -3.63
N VAL A 73 14.25 6.66 -2.95
CA VAL A 73 15.04 6.35 -1.75
C VAL A 73 14.10 5.79 -0.68
N GLN A 74 14.53 4.72 -0.03
CA GLN A 74 13.78 4.14 1.08
C GLN A 74 13.71 5.13 2.24
N ARG A 75 12.50 5.38 2.73
CA ARG A 75 12.26 6.20 3.92
C ARG A 75 12.29 5.34 5.16
N SER A 76 12.70 5.92 6.27
CA SER A 76 12.52 5.33 7.60
C SER A 76 11.04 5.37 8.01
N VAL A 77 10.69 4.55 9.01
CA VAL A 77 9.34 4.56 9.60
C VAL A 77 8.98 5.96 10.10
N GLN A 78 9.92 6.62 10.79
CA GLN A 78 9.71 7.97 11.32
C GLN A 78 9.36 9.01 10.25
N GLU A 79 10.00 8.94 9.08
CA GLU A 79 9.78 9.92 7.99
C GLU A 79 8.45 9.77 7.27
N VAL A 80 7.77 8.63 7.41
CA VAL A 80 6.45 8.41 6.80
C VAL A 80 5.29 8.57 7.77
N LEU A 81 5.56 8.67 9.08
CA LEU A 81 4.50 8.90 10.07
C LEU A 81 3.89 10.30 9.90
N PRO A 82 2.55 10.41 9.94
CA PRO A 82 1.88 11.71 9.85
C PRO A 82 2.17 12.58 11.09
N ALA A 83 2.07 13.90 10.91
CA ALA A 83 2.29 14.85 11.98
C ALA A 83 1.50 14.51 13.26
N ALA A 84 2.09 14.80 14.41
CA ALA A 84 1.43 14.59 15.70
C ALA A 84 0.11 15.38 15.80
N ARG A 85 -0.85 14.85 16.56
CA ARG A 85 -2.15 15.48 16.84
C ARG A 85 -3.08 15.66 15.63
N THR A 86 -2.83 14.95 14.53
CA THR A 86 -3.78 14.86 13.40
C THR A 86 -4.44 13.49 13.37
N ASP A 87 -5.69 13.44 12.94
CA ASP A 87 -6.35 12.18 12.65
C ASP A 87 -5.57 11.43 11.57
N ALA A 88 -5.35 10.15 11.77
CA ALA A 88 -4.60 9.34 10.82
C ALA A 88 -4.92 7.86 10.93
N LEU A 89 -4.92 7.19 9.79
CA LEU A 89 -5.02 5.73 9.67
C LEU A 89 -3.73 5.19 9.06
N LEU A 90 -3.15 4.16 9.66
CA LEU A 90 -2.00 3.43 9.16
C LEU A 90 -2.39 1.99 8.82
N LEU A 91 -1.65 1.39 7.90
CA LEU A 91 -1.67 -0.05 7.66
C LEU A 91 -0.29 -0.63 7.97
N LEU A 92 -0.21 -1.52 8.95
CA LEU A 92 0.99 -2.23 9.37
C LEU A 92 0.90 -3.67 8.85
N VAL A 93 1.92 -4.12 8.13
CA VAL A 93 1.89 -5.38 7.38
C VAL A 93 3.02 -6.28 7.85
N GLU A 94 2.69 -7.43 8.43
CA GLU A 94 3.65 -8.37 8.98
C GLU A 94 3.80 -9.61 8.10
N GLU A 95 5.03 -9.86 7.59
CA GLU A 95 5.45 -11.10 6.91
C GLU A 95 4.62 -11.51 5.69
N ILE A 96 4.10 -10.55 4.94
CA ILE A 96 3.34 -10.83 3.70
C ILE A 96 4.31 -10.99 2.53
N ASN A 97 4.50 -12.23 2.09
CA ASN A 97 5.38 -12.58 0.96
C ASN A 97 4.63 -12.76 -0.37
N ASN A 98 3.32 -12.86 -0.34
CA ASN A 98 2.51 -12.96 -1.56
C ASN A 98 2.42 -11.59 -2.26
N ILE A 99 2.90 -11.55 -3.50
CA ILE A 99 2.98 -10.35 -4.33
C ILE A 99 1.61 -9.73 -4.59
N ASP A 100 0.59 -10.57 -4.82
CA ASP A 100 -0.76 -10.12 -5.11
C ASP A 100 -1.40 -9.49 -3.87
N ASN A 101 -1.15 -10.07 -2.70
CA ASN A 101 -1.62 -9.52 -1.43
C ASN A 101 -0.98 -8.18 -1.10
N ILE A 102 0.34 -8.02 -1.32
CA ILE A 102 0.99 -6.71 -1.19
C ILE A 102 0.30 -5.67 -2.09
N GLY A 103 0.06 -6.01 -3.36
CA GLY A 103 -0.63 -5.12 -4.28
C GLY A 103 -2.05 -4.74 -3.80
N GLN A 104 -2.82 -5.70 -3.30
CA GLN A 104 -4.17 -5.47 -2.76
C GLN A 104 -4.13 -4.59 -1.51
N LEU A 105 -3.19 -4.82 -0.59
CA LEU A 105 -3.02 -4.04 0.63
C LEU A 105 -2.73 -2.57 0.32
N PHE A 106 -1.85 -2.27 -0.62
CA PHE A 106 -1.59 -0.89 -1.05
C PHE A 106 -2.80 -0.24 -1.75
N ARG A 107 -3.56 -1.03 -2.51
CA ARG A 107 -4.80 -0.53 -3.12
C ARG A 107 -5.85 -0.18 -2.06
N ASN A 108 -6.02 -1.02 -1.05
CA ASN A 108 -6.91 -0.76 0.08
C ASN A 108 -6.43 0.45 0.89
N ALA A 109 -5.12 0.54 1.19
CA ALA A 109 -4.55 1.68 1.89
C ALA A 109 -4.85 3.00 1.18
N ALA A 110 -4.70 3.04 -0.15
CA ALA A 110 -5.06 4.22 -0.95
C ALA A 110 -6.56 4.52 -0.92
N ALA A 111 -7.40 3.47 -1.06
CA ALA A 111 -8.86 3.62 -1.11
C ALA A 111 -9.45 4.17 0.19
N PHE A 112 -8.88 3.81 1.33
CA PHE A 112 -9.34 4.22 2.66
C PHE A 112 -8.50 5.33 3.29
N GLY A 113 -7.65 6.01 2.50
CA GLY A 113 -6.91 7.19 2.94
C GLY A 113 -5.87 6.93 4.02
N CYS A 114 -5.22 5.75 4.02
CA CYS A 114 -4.11 5.50 4.92
C CYS A 114 -3.00 6.53 4.68
N ALA A 115 -2.53 7.15 5.76
CA ALA A 115 -1.43 8.10 5.72
C ALA A 115 -0.11 7.43 5.33
N ALA A 116 0.10 6.18 5.75
CA ALA A 116 1.26 5.39 5.37
C ALA A 116 1.00 3.87 5.52
N VAL A 117 1.84 3.08 4.84
CA VAL A 117 1.96 1.63 5.02
C VAL A 117 3.34 1.32 5.61
N ILE A 118 3.39 0.56 6.70
CA ILE A 118 4.64 0.09 7.29
C ILE A 118 4.75 -1.41 7.08
N LEU A 119 5.86 -1.84 6.51
CA LEU A 119 6.14 -3.23 6.17
C LEU A 119 7.14 -3.82 7.15
N SER A 120 6.89 -5.02 7.66
CA SER A 120 7.94 -5.76 8.39
C SER A 120 9.08 -6.18 7.44
N PRO A 121 10.26 -6.58 7.96
CA PRO A 121 11.42 -6.94 7.14
C PRO A 121 11.12 -8.01 6.10
N GLY A 122 10.31 -9.01 6.43
CA GLY A 122 10.00 -10.16 5.58
C GLY A 122 8.93 -9.93 4.51
N CYS A 123 8.34 -8.74 4.41
CA CYS A 123 7.34 -8.46 3.38
C CYS A 123 7.94 -8.40 1.97
N HIS A 124 7.14 -8.78 0.96
CA HIS A 124 7.55 -8.58 -0.43
C HIS A 124 7.65 -7.09 -0.80
N ASP A 125 8.37 -6.79 -1.88
CA ASP A 125 8.57 -5.43 -2.38
C ASP A 125 7.29 -4.87 -3.04
N PRO A 126 6.71 -3.76 -2.54
CA PRO A 126 5.53 -3.14 -3.14
C PRO A 126 5.80 -2.51 -4.50
N LEU A 127 7.06 -2.17 -4.81
CA LEU A 127 7.46 -1.62 -6.11
C LEU A 127 7.80 -2.70 -7.14
N TYR A 128 7.67 -3.98 -6.78
CA TYR A 128 7.80 -5.04 -7.76
C TYR A 128 6.72 -4.92 -8.85
N ARG A 129 7.09 -5.18 -10.11
CA ARG A 129 6.21 -4.97 -11.27
C ARG A 129 4.80 -5.54 -11.12
N LYS A 130 4.66 -6.75 -10.55
CA LYS A 130 3.34 -7.38 -10.37
C LYS A 130 2.56 -6.68 -9.26
N SER A 131 3.20 -6.31 -8.13
CA SER A 131 2.56 -5.55 -7.04
C SER A 131 2.04 -4.19 -7.54
N LEU A 132 2.84 -3.48 -8.37
CA LEU A 132 2.41 -2.22 -9.01
C LEU A 132 1.18 -2.42 -9.90
N ARG A 133 1.09 -3.53 -10.63
CA ARG A 133 -0.08 -3.82 -11.47
C ARG A 133 -1.31 -4.13 -10.64
N VAL A 134 -1.19 -4.99 -9.63
CA VAL A 134 -2.30 -5.39 -8.74
C VAL A 134 -2.81 -4.19 -7.94
N SER A 135 -1.91 -3.36 -7.43
CA SER A 135 -2.27 -2.11 -6.74
C SER A 135 -2.81 -1.02 -7.67
N CYS A 136 -2.85 -1.26 -9.00
CA CYS A 136 -3.18 -0.21 -9.98
C CYS A 136 -2.29 1.04 -9.88
N GLY A 137 -1.06 0.90 -9.37
CA GLY A 137 -0.11 1.99 -9.14
C GLY A 137 -0.27 2.70 -7.79
N CYS A 138 -1.19 2.27 -6.92
CA CYS A 138 -1.35 2.89 -5.59
C CYS A 138 -0.09 2.80 -4.73
N ALA A 139 0.74 1.75 -4.91
CA ALA A 139 2.03 1.63 -4.23
C ALA A 139 3.05 2.72 -4.59
N LEU A 140 2.82 3.48 -5.66
CA LEU A 140 3.61 4.66 -6.02
C LEU A 140 3.11 5.95 -5.37
N GLN A 141 1.92 5.92 -4.77
CA GLN A 141 1.22 7.10 -4.26
C GLN A 141 1.15 7.11 -2.73
N VAL A 142 0.91 5.94 -2.12
CA VAL A 142 0.84 5.82 -0.67
C VAL A 142 2.25 5.80 -0.09
N PRO A 143 2.57 6.71 0.84
CA PRO A 143 3.84 6.67 1.54
C PRO A 143 4.04 5.32 2.24
N PHE A 144 5.24 4.77 2.16
CA PHE A 144 5.55 3.54 2.89
C PHE A 144 6.99 3.50 3.37
N ALA A 145 7.22 2.70 4.42
CA ALA A 145 8.54 2.37 4.91
C ALA A 145 8.64 0.86 5.21
N ARG A 146 9.83 0.33 5.12
CA ARG A 146 10.17 -1.00 5.64
C ARG A 146 10.87 -0.82 6.98
N SER A 147 10.36 -1.49 7.99
CA SER A 147 10.97 -1.54 9.30
C SER A 147 12.21 -2.44 9.29
N ASP A 148 13.25 -2.03 9.96
CA ASP A 148 14.43 -2.85 10.27
C ASP A 148 14.32 -3.45 11.69
N ASP A 149 13.51 -2.85 12.56
CA ASP A 149 13.21 -3.28 13.93
C ASP A 149 11.70 -3.27 14.18
N TRP A 150 11.02 -4.35 13.76
CA TRP A 150 9.56 -4.42 13.78
C TRP A 150 8.93 -4.15 15.15
N GLN A 151 9.45 -4.78 16.20
CA GLN A 151 8.90 -4.61 17.56
C GLN A 151 9.18 -3.22 18.12
N GLY A 152 10.36 -2.68 17.89
CA GLY A 152 10.70 -1.31 18.28
C GLY A 152 9.84 -0.28 17.55
N ASP A 153 9.56 -0.48 16.25
CA ASP A 153 8.70 0.42 15.49
C ASP A 153 7.24 0.33 15.92
N LEU A 154 6.72 -0.87 16.24
CA LEU A 154 5.37 -1.01 16.81
C LEU A 154 5.25 -0.24 18.12
N ALA A 155 6.25 -0.33 19.02
CA ALA A 155 6.27 0.42 20.26
C ALA A 155 6.30 1.94 20.02
N ARG A 156 7.17 2.43 19.11
CA ARG A 156 7.25 3.86 18.76
C ARG A 156 5.93 4.36 18.16
N ILE A 157 5.30 3.60 17.26
CA ILE A 157 4.01 3.97 16.65
C ILE A 157 2.93 4.06 17.72
N ARG A 158 2.88 3.12 18.66
CA ARG A 158 1.91 3.10 19.75
C ARG A 158 2.17 4.20 20.79
N ASP A 159 3.38 4.22 21.35
CA ASP A 159 3.68 4.97 22.57
C ASP A 159 4.10 6.42 22.27
N ASP A 160 4.96 6.62 21.25
CA ASP A 160 5.48 7.95 20.93
C ASP A 160 4.57 8.69 19.93
N ALA A 161 4.06 7.98 18.91
CA ALA A 161 3.19 8.57 17.92
C ALA A 161 1.70 8.50 18.29
N GLY A 162 1.31 7.79 19.35
CA GLY A 162 -0.03 7.77 19.94
C GLY A 162 -1.08 7.04 19.10
N PHE A 163 -0.68 6.01 18.34
CA PHE A 163 -1.62 5.18 17.60
C PHE A 163 -2.17 4.02 18.42
N LEU A 164 -3.47 3.77 18.32
CA LEU A 164 -4.07 2.52 18.78
C LEU A 164 -3.86 1.44 17.73
N LEU A 165 -3.14 0.38 18.08
CA LEU A 165 -2.85 -0.74 17.20
C LEU A 165 -4.02 -1.74 17.25
N VAL A 166 -4.64 -2.02 16.11
CA VAL A 166 -5.75 -2.97 15.96
C VAL A 166 -5.25 -4.17 15.16
N GLY A 167 -4.92 -5.26 15.86
CA GLY A 167 -4.47 -6.51 15.27
C GLY A 167 -5.64 -7.29 14.68
N ALA A 168 -5.59 -7.58 13.38
CA ALA A 168 -6.57 -8.40 12.68
C ALA A 168 -6.25 -9.88 12.91
N THR A 169 -7.10 -10.59 13.67
CA THR A 169 -6.89 -12.01 13.97
C THR A 169 -8.23 -12.73 14.17
N GLY A 170 -8.37 -13.97 13.67
CA GLY A 170 -9.58 -14.79 13.84
C GLY A 170 -9.88 -15.13 15.31
N GLY A 171 -8.82 -15.26 16.15
CA GLY A 171 -8.92 -15.48 17.59
C GLY A 171 -9.11 -14.20 18.43
N GLY A 172 -9.43 -13.06 17.81
CA GLY A 172 -9.58 -11.79 18.50
C GLY A 172 -10.69 -11.80 19.57
N GLU A 173 -10.43 -11.12 20.68
CA GLU A 173 -11.37 -10.99 21.79
C GLU A 173 -12.50 -10.02 21.45
N HIS A 174 -12.21 -9.03 20.61
CA HIS A 174 -13.14 -7.97 20.22
C HIS A 174 -13.74 -8.23 18.84
N ARG A 175 -15.00 -7.86 18.64
CA ARG A 175 -15.54 -7.73 17.28
C ARG A 175 -15.08 -6.40 16.69
N LEU A 176 -14.74 -6.38 15.41
CA LEU A 176 -14.28 -5.16 14.73
C LEU A 176 -15.28 -3.99 14.89
N GLN A 177 -16.57 -4.27 14.81
CA GLN A 177 -17.62 -3.26 14.98
C GLN A 177 -17.61 -2.61 16.38
N ASP A 178 -17.29 -3.39 17.42
CA ASP A 178 -17.25 -2.89 18.78
C ASP A 178 -16.02 -2.00 19.01
N VAL A 179 -14.87 -2.39 18.41
CA VAL A 179 -13.68 -1.54 18.39
C VAL A 179 -13.96 -0.23 17.66
N ALA A 180 -14.58 -0.28 16.48
CA ALA A 180 -14.92 0.92 15.72
C ALA A 180 -15.82 1.87 16.52
N ALA A 181 -16.81 1.34 17.23
CA ALA A 181 -17.69 2.14 18.11
C ALA A 181 -16.92 2.79 19.27
N GLN A 182 -15.98 2.07 19.90
CA GLN A 182 -15.17 2.60 21.01
C GLN A 182 -14.26 3.75 20.57
N VAL A 183 -13.69 3.69 19.35
CA VAL A 183 -12.71 4.68 18.87
C VAL A 183 -13.35 5.84 18.11
N HIS A 184 -14.63 5.78 17.79
CA HIS A 184 -15.33 6.78 16.98
C HIS A 184 -15.24 8.21 17.55
N GLY A 185 -15.29 8.35 18.87
CA GLY A 185 -15.25 9.66 19.56
C GLY A 185 -13.85 10.19 19.85
N LEU A 186 -12.78 9.44 19.55
CA LEU A 186 -11.42 9.86 19.86
C LEU A 186 -10.97 11.05 19.01
N ARG A 187 -10.27 12.00 19.63
CA ARG A 187 -9.65 13.16 18.95
C ARG A 187 -8.30 13.49 19.59
N PRO A 188 -7.18 13.47 18.83
CA PRO A 188 -7.12 12.97 17.45
C PRO A 188 -7.36 11.46 17.38
N ARG A 189 -7.99 11.01 16.31
CA ARG A 189 -8.17 9.59 16.04
C ARG A 189 -6.98 9.03 15.27
N ARG A 190 -6.11 8.34 15.96
CA ARG A 190 -4.89 7.75 15.40
C ARG A 190 -4.97 6.23 15.50
N MET A 191 -5.25 5.59 14.37
CA MET A 191 -5.49 4.16 14.29
C MET A 191 -4.46 3.49 13.38
N ALA A 192 -4.00 2.30 13.76
CA ALA A 192 -3.16 1.47 12.92
C ALA A 192 -3.71 0.05 12.84
N VAL A 193 -4.13 -0.36 11.66
CA VAL A 193 -4.55 -1.75 11.38
C VAL A 193 -3.30 -2.59 11.18
N VAL A 194 -3.17 -3.69 11.94
CA VAL A 194 -2.05 -4.64 11.82
C VAL A 194 -2.56 -5.93 11.21
N VAL A 195 -2.00 -6.33 10.06
CA VAL A 195 -2.35 -7.58 9.36
C VAL A 195 -1.13 -8.48 9.23
N GLY A 196 -1.32 -9.78 9.38
CA GLY A 196 -0.25 -10.79 9.35
C GLY A 196 -0.35 -11.76 8.19
N ALA A 197 0.60 -12.69 8.11
CA ALA A 197 0.70 -13.71 7.09
C ALA A 197 -0.54 -14.62 7.03
N GLU A 198 -0.85 -15.14 5.83
CA GLU A 198 -2.09 -15.89 5.54
C GLU A 198 -2.29 -17.12 6.41
N PHE A 199 -1.23 -17.85 6.75
CA PHE A 199 -1.33 -19.09 7.54
C PHE A 199 -0.94 -18.89 9.00
N ALA A 200 0.12 -18.14 9.26
CA ALA A 200 0.63 -17.93 10.60
C ALA A 200 -0.10 -16.80 11.35
N GLY A 201 -0.78 -15.90 10.64
CA GLY A 201 -1.38 -14.71 11.22
C GLY A 201 -0.32 -13.73 11.74
N LEU A 202 -0.67 -12.98 12.77
CA LEU A 202 0.22 -12.09 13.50
C LEU A 202 1.05 -12.89 14.53
N ARG A 203 2.32 -12.53 14.69
CA ARG A 203 3.17 -13.11 15.72
C ARG A 203 2.64 -12.77 17.11
N ALA A 204 2.95 -13.63 18.10
CA ALA A 204 2.50 -13.44 19.47
C ALA A 204 2.95 -12.09 20.07
N GLU A 205 4.20 -11.70 19.80
CA GLU A 205 4.76 -10.43 20.26
C GLU A 205 4.03 -9.24 19.64
N THR A 206 3.64 -9.33 18.36
CA THR A 206 2.84 -8.30 17.65
C THR A 206 1.43 -8.21 18.23
N LEU A 207 0.81 -9.35 18.54
CA LEU A 207 -0.50 -9.38 19.21
C LEU A 207 -0.46 -8.77 20.62
N VAL A 208 0.62 -8.95 21.35
CA VAL A 208 0.83 -8.32 22.67
C VAL A 208 1.00 -6.81 22.54
N ALA A 209 1.63 -6.32 21.47
CA ALA A 209 1.78 -4.89 21.21
C ALA A 209 0.47 -4.21 20.81
N CYS A 210 -0.54 -4.96 20.32
CA CYS A 210 -1.82 -4.41 19.89
C CYS A 210 -2.69 -3.94 21.06
N SER A 211 -3.29 -2.75 20.92
CA SER A 211 -4.29 -2.20 21.83
C SER A 211 -5.60 -3.00 21.77
N PHE A 212 -5.94 -3.50 20.61
CA PHE A 212 -7.10 -4.36 20.37
C PHE A 212 -6.70 -5.56 19.50
N ARG A 213 -7.17 -6.75 19.87
CA ARG A 213 -7.15 -7.94 19.02
C ARG A 213 -8.56 -8.15 18.49
N ALA A 214 -8.77 -7.79 17.24
CA ALA A 214 -10.11 -7.72 16.65
C ALA A 214 -10.33 -8.79 15.59
N LYS A 215 -11.57 -9.29 15.51
CA LYS A 215 -12.00 -10.26 14.50
C LYS A 215 -13.18 -9.73 13.69
N ILE A 216 -13.24 -10.18 12.44
CA ILE A 216 -14.44 -10.10 11.60
C ILE A 216 -15.32 -11.29 11.97
N PRO A 217 -16.57 -11.11 12.43
CA PRO A 217 -17.48 -12.22 12.61
C PRO A 217 -17.74 -12.93 11.28
N MET A 218 -17.55 -14.24 11.24
CA MET A 218 -17.74 -15.07 10.06
C MET A 218 -18.79 -16.16 10.30
N ALA A 219 -19.33 -16.72 9.21
CA ALA A 219 -20.25 -17.83 9.27
C ALA A 219 -19.55 -19.09 9.86
N PRO A 220 -20.29 -20.01 10.50
CA PRO A 220 -19.75 -21.27 10.98
C PRO A 220 -19.02 -22.05 9.86
N GLY A 221 -17.84 -22.58 10.17
CA GLY A 221 -17.00 -23.34 9.23
C GLY A 221 -16.13 -22.50 8.30
N VAL A 222 -16.12 -21.17 8.44
CA VAL A 222 -15.19 -20.28 7.72
C VAL A 222 -14.21 -19.70 8.73
N ASP A 223 -12.94 -20.06 8.60
CA ASP A 223 -11.91 -19.72 9.60
C ASP A 223 -11.16 -18.44 9.27
N SER A 224 -11.06 -18.05 7.98
CA SER A 224 -10.29 -16.88 7.57
C SER A 224 -10.78 -16.28 6.26
N LEU A 225 -10.35 -15.05 5.98
CA LEU A 225 -10.47 -14.36 4.71
C LEU A 225 -9.07 -14.13 4.14
N ASN A 226 -8.98 -13.96 2.82
CA ASN A 226 -7.76 -13.42 2.21
C ASN A 226 -7.36 -12.12 2.91
N VAL A 227 -6.06 -11.93 3.16
CA VAL A 227 -5.54 -10.79 3.95
C VAL A 227 -5.89 -9.44 3.34
N GLY A 228 -5.90 -9.33 2.00
CA GLY A 228 -6.32 -8.10 1.32
C GLY A 228 -7.80 -7.80 1.56
N VAL A 229 -8.67 -8.82 1.55
CA VAL A 229 -10.10 -8.68 1.86
C VAL A 229 -10.28 -8.27 3.33
N ALA A 230 -9.64 -8.98 4.26
CA ALA A 230 -9.69 -8.67 5.68
C ALA A 230 -9.24 -7.22 5.96
N ALA A 231 -8.08 -6.82 5.41
CA ALA A 231 -7.58 -5.46 5.51
C ALA A 231 -8.59 -4.42 5.00
N GLY A 232 -9.23 -4.67 3.85
CA GLY A 232 -10.26 -3.79 3.30
C GLY A 232 -11.43 -3.60 4.27
N VAL A 233 -11.92 -4.67 4.89
CA VAL A 233 -13.00 -4.61 5.89
C VAL A 233 -12.58 -3.82 7.14
N PHE A 234 -11.36 -4.07 7.67
CA PHE A 234 -10.83 -3.34 8.82
C PHE A 234 -10.65 -1.86 8.51
N LEU A 235 -10.00 -1.53 7.40
CA LEU A 235 -9.75 -0.15 6.99
C LEU A 235 -11.05 0.60 6.75
N SER A 236 -12.01 0.02 6.04
CA SER A 236 -13.33 0.62 5.82
C SER A 236 -14.00 1.00 7.13
N ARG A 237 -14.06 0.07 8.09
CA ARG A 237 -14.71 0.31 9.39
C ARG A 237 -14.02 1.36 10.25
N LEU A 238 -12.68 1.42 10.18
CA LEU A 238 -11.89 2.34 10.99
C LEU A 238 -11.62 3.67 10.29
N ALA A 239 -11.85 3.79 8.99
CA ALA A 239 -11.79 5.04 8.24
C ALA A 239 -13.07 5.88 8.38
N GLU A 240 -14.23 5.24 8.59
CA GLU A 240 -15.52 5.93 8.75
C GLU A 240 -15.45 6.92 9.91
N THR A 241 -15.67 8.17 9.59
CA THR A 241 -15.64 9.32 10.51
C THR A 241 -17.00 9.58 11.13
#